data_79606e5d81bc8a06dcf8c5486b92827b
#
_entry.id   79606e5d81bc8a06dcf8c5486b92827b
#
_cell.length_a   1.000
_cell.length_b   1.000
_cell.length_c   1.000
_cell.angle_alpha   90.00
_cell.angle_beta   90.00
_cell.angle_gamma   90.00
#
_symmetry.space_group_name_H-M   'P 1'
#
loop_
_entity.id
_entity.type
_entity.pdbx_description
1 polymer ?
#
loop_
_entity_poly.entity_id
_entity_poly.type
_entity_poly.pdbx_seq_one_letter_code
_entity_poly.pdbx_strand_id
1 'polypeptide(L)'
;MEKQKSAAYLDESNVRGYLVKPPGGPAPLVVVFMEIWGVNDHMRVVGEKLAGLGFAAFVLDFYDGALFAPPDIQGAAAKFKAVGDEGVMDAFGRAVGFFKARKDVAADRLGVMGFCNGGRLAFLAATRYPHDIGATISFYGGGIDNPKDMLGRTSILGNVPRLQAPLLLCYGAQDTSIGPDEHARVAESLSRANKRYTMSVFPDVGHAFMDKAGPAEARATETGWRMTKNFFTANLVKGHA
;
A
#
# COMPACT_ATOMS: atom_id res chain seq x y z
N MET A 1 14.21 -15.19 -26.71
CA MET A 1 12.84 -15.24 -26.21
C MET A 1 12.74 -14.26 -25.05
N GLU A 2 12.03 -13.14 -25.22
CA GLU A 2 11.74 -12.24 -24.12
C GLU A 2 10.92 -12.98 -23.07
N LYS A 3 11.44 -13.05 -21.84
CA LYS A 3 10.68 -13.64 -20.72
C LYS A 3 9.50 -12.71 -20.41
N GLN A 4 8.29 -13.18 -20.65
CA GLN A 4 7.06 -12.42 -20.43
C GLN A 4 6.74 -12.30 -18.93
N LYS A 5 6.16 -11.15 -18.52
CA LYS A 5 5.53 -10.99 -17.21
C LYS A 5 4.45 -12.06 -17.05
N SER A 6 4.32 -12.63 -15.86
CA SER A 6 3.17 -13.50 -15.55
C SER A 6 2.20 -12.74 -14.64
N ALA A 7 0.92 -12.76 -14.99
CA ALA A 7 -0.15 -12.14 -14.20
C ALA A 7 -1.31 -13.13 -14.06
N ALA A 8 -1.82 -13.28 -12.83
CA ALA A 8 -2.96 -14.15 -12.53
C ALA A 8 -3.70 -13.65 -11.28
N TYR A 9 -5.02 -13.83 -11.29
CA TYR A 9 -5.79 -13.72 -10.07
C TYR A 9 -5.67 -15.04 -9.31
N LEU A 10 -5.20 -14.97 -8.06
CA LEU A 10 -5.10 -16.10 -7.15
C LEU A 10 -6.37 -16.21 -6.30
N ASP A 11 -6.86 -17.43 -6.12
CA ASP A 11 -7.86 -17.82 -5.14
C ASP A 11 -7.49 -19.20 -4.60
N GLU A 12 -6.50 -19.21 -3.72
CA GLU A 12 -5.84 -20.43 -3.27
C GLU A 12 -5.51 -20.31 -1.78
N SER A 13 -5.79 -21.36 -1.01
CA SER A 13 -5.45 -21.44 0.42
C SER A 13 -5.98 -20.26 1.26
N ASN A 14 -7.17 -19.77 0.95
CA ASN A 14 -7.78 -18.57 1.54
C ASN A 14 -6.94 -17.29 1.33
N VAL A 15 -6.09 -17.25 0.31
CA VAL A 15 -5.37 -16.07 -0.17
C VAL A 15 -5.93 -15.65 -1.51
N ARG A 16 -6.48 -14.45 -1.57
CA ARG A 16 -7.09 -13.87 -2.76
C ARG A 16 -6.38 -12.61 -3.19
N GLY A 17 -6.20 -12.44 -4.49
CA GLY A 17 -5.67 -11.22 -5.04
C GLY A 17 -5.03 -11.40 -6.41
N TYR A 18 -4.57 -10.30 -6.96
CA TYR A 18 -3.93 -10.26 -8.27
C TYR A 18 -2.41 -10.30 -8.12
N LEU A 19 -1.78 -11.39 -8.55
CA LEU A 19 -0.33 -11.57 -8.54
C LEU A 19 0.27 -11.26 -9.90
N VAL A 20 1.26 -10.38 -9.91
CA VAL A 20 2.08 -10.09 -11.11
C VAL A 20 3.54 -10.31 -10.75
N LYS A 21 4.26 -11.05 -11.60
CA LYS A 21 5.70 -11.29 -11.40
C LYS A 21 6.49 -10.74 -12.58
N PRO A 22 7.65 -10.10 -12.33
CA PRO A 22 8.56 -9.71 -13.39
C PRO A 22 9.12 -10.96 -14.09
N PRO A 23 9.65 -10.83 -15.31
CA PRO A 23 10.41 -11.90 -15.95
C PRO A 23 11.71 -12.18 -15.18
N GLY A 24 12.11 -13.43 -15.10
CA GLY A 24 13.36 -13.82 -14.43
C GLY A 24 13.16 -14.83 -13.32
N GLY A 25 13.88 -14.67 -12.25
CA GLY A 25 13.79 -15.49 -11.03
C GLY A 25 12.90 -14.87 -9.97
N PRO A 26 12.96 -15.38 -8.72
CA PRO A 26 12.27 -14.80 -7.59
C PRO A 26 12.63 -13.33 -7.41
N ALA A 27 11.63 -12.47 -7.38
CA ALA A 27 11.78 -11.03 -7.12
C ALA A 27 11.23 -10.67 -5.73
N PRO A 28 11.72 -9.59 -5.10
CA PRO A 28 11.16 -9.12 -3.83
C PRO A 28 9.65 -8.87 -3.96
N LEU A 29 8.88 -9.40 -3.01
CA LEU A 29 7.43 -9.28 -3.02
C LEU A 29 7.00 -7.93 -2.40
N VAL A 30 6.09 -7.25 -3.09
CA VAL A 30 5.34 -6.10 -2.56
C VAL A 30 3.86 -6.49 -2.48
N VAL A 31 3.28 -6.46 -1.28
CA VAL A 31 1.84 -6.60 -1.11
C VAL A 31 1.21 -5.21 -1.19
N VAL A 32 0.23 -5.09 -2.09
CA VAL A 32 -0.49 -3.83 -2.34
C VAL A 32 -1.86 -3.89 -1.67
N PHE A 33 -2.12 -2.97 -0.75
CA PHE A 33 -3.45 -2.74 -0.20
C PHE A 33 -4.24 -1.85 -1.15
N MET A 34 -5.35 -2.37 -1.63
CA MET A 34 -6.24 -1.70 -2.57
C MET A 34 -6.94 -0.49 -1.94
N GLU A 35 -7.42 0.39 -2.78
CA GLU A 35 -8.35 1.45 -2.40
C GLU A 35 -9.69 0.85 -1.95
N ILE A 36 -10.62 1.71 -1.55
CA ILE A 36 -11.95 1.29 -1.10
C ILE A 36 -12.79 0.60 -2.20
N TRP A 37 -12.35 0.69 -3.45
CA TRP A 37 -13.09 0.23 -4.63
C TRP A 37 -12.91 -1.25 -4.99
N GLY A 38 -12.01 -1.97 -4.31
CA GLY A 38 -11.66 -3.36 -4.64
C GLY A 38 -10.48 -3.47 -5.61
N VAL A 39 -10.20 -4.69 -6.08
CA VAL A 39 -9.12 -4.98 -7.04
C VAL A 39 -9.57 -4.63 -8.46
N ASN A 40 -9.79 -3.36 -8.71
CA ASN A 40 -10.19 -2.81 -10.01
C ASN A 40 -9.02 -2.74 -11.00
N ASP A 41 -9.27 -2.25 -12.21
CA ASP A 41 -8.25 -2.14 -13.26
C ASP A 41 -7.09 -1.21 -12.87
N HIS A 42 -7.36 -0.11 -12.15
CA HIS A 42 -6.30 0.75 -11.61
C HIS A 42 -5.35 -0.04 -10.70
N MET A 43 -5.87 -0.82 -9.77
CA MET A 43 -5.05 -1.63 -8.87
C MET A 43 -4.26 -2.72 -9.61
N ARG A 44 -4.81 -3.29 -10.68
CA ARG A 44 -4.07 -4.23 -11.55
C ARG A 44 -2.91 -3.54 -12.26
N VAL A 45 -3.14 -2.33 -12.81
CA VAL A 45 -2.09 -1.50 -13.43
C VAL A 45 -0.99 -1.16 -12.41
N VAL A 46 -1.33 -0.89 -11.15
CA VAL A 46 -0.35 -0.71 -10.08
C VAL A 46 0.54 -1.94 -9.91
N GLY A 47 -0.05 -3.13 -9.86
CA GLY A 47 0.69 -4.40 -9.80
C GLY A 47 1.63 -4.58 -11.01
N GLU A 48 1.14 -4.29 -12.21
CA GLU A 48 1.94 -4.38 -13.44
C GLU A 48 3.10 -3.37 -13.48
N LYS A 49 2.88 -2.16 -12.98
CA LYS A 49 3.95 -1.15 -12.85
C LYS A 49 5.03 -1.60 -11.86
N LEU A 50 4.67 -2.17 -10.70
CA LEU A 50 5.64 -2.74 -9.77
C LEU A 50 6.44 -3.87 -10.42
N ALA A 51 5.79 -4.75 -11.18
CA ALA A 51 6.48 -5.80 -11.92
C ALA A 51 7.44 -5.22 -12.98
N GLY A 52 7.05 -4.13 -13.65
CA GLY A 52 7.92 -3.36 -14.55
C GLY A 52 9.13 -2.73 -13.85
N LEU A 53 9.07 -2.49 -12.56
CA LEU A 53 10.16 -2.00 -11.73
C LEU A 53 11.04 -3.12 -11.13
N GLY A 54 10.71 -4.39 -11.40
CA GLY A 54 11.48 -5.55 -10.93
C GLY A 54 10.99 -6.18 -9.62
N PHE A 55 9.80 -5.84 -9.14
CA PHE A 55 9.20 -6.41 -7.93
C PHE A 55 8.07 -7.38 -8.29
N ALA A 56 7.94 -8.49 -7.57
CA ALA A 56 6.69 -9.23 -7.59
C ALA A 56 5.64 -8.42 -6.83
N ALA A 57 4.44 -8.28 -7.37
CA ALA A 57 3.37 -7.51 -6.76
C ALA A 57 2.16 -8.40 -6.51
N PHE A 58 1.63 -8.35 -5.30
CA PHE A 58 0.38 -9.01 -4.94
C PHE A 58 -0.62 -7.98 -4.45
N VAL A 59 -1.62 -7.67 -5.27
CA VAL A 59 -2.74 -6.81 -4.87
C VAL A 59 -3.71 -7.66 -4.07
N LEU A 60 -3.70 -7.46 -2.75
CA LEU A 60 -4.50 -8.24 -1.81
C LEU A 60 -5.99 -7.91 -1.95
N ASP A 61 -6.79 -8.93 -2.24
CA ASP A 61 -8.25 -8.81 -2.25
C ASP A 61 -8.83 -9.27 -0.91
N PHE A 62 -9.31 -8.31 -0.15
CA PHE A 62 -10.03 -8.54 1.11
C PHE A 62 -11.55 -8.29 0.98
N TYR A 63 -12.05 -8.21 -0.27
CA TYR A 63 -13.47 -8.02 -0.58
C TYR A 63 -14.11 -9.23 -1.26
N ASP A 64 -13.38 -10.35 -1.39
CA ASP A 64 -13.86 -11.57 -2.04
C ASP A 64 -14.32 -11.35 -3.49
N GLY A 65 -13.59 -10.54 -4.23
CA GLY A 65 -13.88 -10.19 -5.63
C GLY A 65 -14.90 -9.06 -5.80
N ALA A 66 -15.48 -8.53 -4.73
CA ALA A 66 -16.42 -7.42 -4.87
C ALA A 66 -15.71 -6.15 -5.35
N LEU A 67 -16.35 -5.49 -6.34
CA LEU A 67 -15.90 -4.25 -6.93
C LEU A 67 -16.95 -3.16 -6.73
N PHE A 68 -16.48 -1.96 -6.48
CA PHE A 68 -17.30 -0.77 -6.37
C PHE A 68 -16.74 0.30 -7.32
N ALA A 69 -17.58 1.22 -7.76
CA ALA A 69 -17.16 2.34 -8.58
C ALA A 69 -17.68 3.65 -7.98
N PRO A 70 -16.98 4.76 -8.13
CA PRO A 70 -17.62 6.05 -7.90
C PRO A 70 -18.88 6.15 -8.80
N PRO A 71 -20.07 6.52 -8.26
CA PRO A 71 -20.34 7.17 -7.00
C PRO A 71 -20.75 6.25 -5.83
N ASP A 72 -20.64 4.91 -5.91
CA ASP A 72 -21.10 3.99 -4.85
C ASP A 72 -20.16 3.95 -3.65
N ILE A 73 -19.86 5.10 -3.07
CA ILE A 73 -19.03 5.19 -1.86
C ILE A 73 -19.71 4.55 -0.65
N GLN A 74 -21.04 4.52 -0.60
CA GLN A 74 -21.78 3.93 0.52
C GLN A 74 -21.66 2.43 0.52
N GLY A 75 -21.82 1.76 -0.63
CA GLY A 75 -21.62 0.31 -0.78
C GLY A 75 -20.18 -0.10 -0.45
N ALA A 76 -19.20 0.62 -0.97
CA ALA A 76 -17.79 0.40 -0.68
C ALA A 76 -17.48 0.57 0.82
N ALA A 77 -17.99 1.61 1.46
CA ALA A 77 -17.82 1.86 2.90
C ALA A 77 -18.50 0.76 3.75
N ALA A 78 -19.70 0.32 3.36
CA ALA A 78 -20.40 -0.75 4.04
C ALA A 78 -19.62 -2.08 3.95
N LYS A 79 -19.08 -2.42 2.76
CA LYS A 79 -18.24 -3.60 2.57
C LYS A 79 -16.98 -3.53 3.43
N PHE A 80 -16.29 -2.37 3.43
CA PHE A 80 -15.11 -2.21 4.28
C PHE A 80 -15.43 -2.33 5.76
N LYS A 81 -16.53 -1.73 6.23
CA LYS A 81 -16.96 -1.86 7.64
C LYS A 81 -17.27 -3.29 8.04
N ALA A 82 -17.81 -4.08 7.13
CA ALA A 82 -18.08 -5.51 7.38
C ALA A 82 -16.80 -6.33 7.52
N VAL A 83 -15.74 -6.00 6.76
CA VAL A 83 -14.42 -6.64 6.86
C VAL A 83 -13.62 -6.10 8.04
N GLY A 84 -13.58 -4.80 8.20
CA GLY A 84 -12.83 -4.07 9.22
C GLY A 84 -11.30 -4.19 9.10
N ASP A 85 -10.59 -3.42 9.92
CA ASP A 85 -9.12 -3.48 9.97
C ASP A 85 -8.62 -4.89 10.32
N GLU A 86 -9.26 -5.57 11.26
CA GLU A 86 -8.83 -6.91 11.72
C GLU A 86 -8.99 -7.95 10.61
N GLY A 87 -10.10 -7.96 9.89
CA GLY A 87 -10.30 -8.88 8.76
C GLY A 87 -9.28 -8.67 7.64
N VAL A 88 -8.89 -7.41 7.38
CA VAL A 88 -7.82 -7.11 6.41
C VAL A 88 -6.47 -7.58 6.93
N MET A 89 -6.15 -7.37 8.21
CA MET A 89 -4.89 -7.82 8.80
C MET A 89 -4.79 -9.36 8.82
N ASP A 90 -5.89 -10.06 9.08
CA ASP A 90 -5.94 -11.52 8.99
C ASP A 90 -5.70 -12.02 7.55
N ALA A 91 -6.32 -11.37 6.55
CA ALA A 91 -6.09 -11.68 5.15
C ALA A 91 -4.61 -11.45 4.75
N PHE A 92 -4.03 -10.34 5.22
CA PHE A 92 -2.62 -10.05 5.01
C PHE A 92 -1.72 -11.09 5.68
N GLY A 93 -1.99 -11.47 6.93
CA GLY A 93 -1.22 -12.50 7.64
C GLY A 93 -1.23 -13.85 6.91
N ARG A 94 -2.40 -14.27 6.37
CA ARG A 94 -2.48 -15.46 5.50
C ARG A 94 -1.62 -15.32 4.26
N ALA A 95 -1.67 -14.15 3.60
CA ALA A 95 -0.85 -13.90 2.41
C ALA A 95 0.66 -13.94 2.74
N VAL A 96 1.10 -13.37 3.87
CA VAL A 96 2.49 -13.46 4.34
C VAL A 96 2.93 -14.92 4.49
N GLY A 97 2.14 -15.73 5.20
CA GLY A 97 2.44 -17.17 5.39
C GLY A 97 2.50 -17.93 4.06
N PHE A 98 1.53 -17.69 3.18
CA PHE A 98 1.46 -18.31 1.86
C PHE A 98 2.69 -17.99 0.99
N PHE A 99 3.07 -16.71 0.90
CA PHE A 99 4.19 -16.31 0.06
C PHE A 99 5.55 -16.68 0.63
N LYS A 100 5.71 -16.75 1.96
CA LYS A 100 6.95 -17.25 2.56
C LYS A 100 7.24 -18.73 2.26
N ALA A 101 6.20 -19.52 2.04
CA ALA A 101 6.35 -20.92 1.65
C ALA A 101 6.68 -21.10 0.15
N ARG A 102 6.56 -20.05 -0.69
CA ARG A 102 6.78 -20.10 -2.13
C ARG A 102 8.24 -19.82 -2.49
N LYS A 103 8.70 -20.43 -3.58
CA LYS A 103 10.06 -20.26 -4.12
C LYS A 103 10.12 -19.33 -5.32
N ASP A 104 8.97 -18.94 -5.86
CA ASP A 104 8.85 -18.12 -7.07
C ASP A 104 8.76 -16.61 -6.79
N VAL A 105 8.79 -16.23 -5.51
CA VAL A 105 8.92 -14.85 -5.02
C VAL A 105 9.90 -14.81 -3.85
N ALA A 106 10.54 -13.67 -3.61
CA ALA A 106 11.37 -13.44 -2.43
C ALA A 106 10.54 -12.69 -1.37
N ALA A 107 10.08 -13.41 -0.35
CA ALA A 107 9.19 -12.93 0.70
C ALA A 107 9.76 -13.05 2.13
N ASP A 108 11.08 -13.17 2.29
CA ASP A 108 11.74 -13.20 3.61
C ASP A 108 11.42 -11.93 4.41
N ARG A 109 11.55 -10.78 3.75
CA ARG A 109 11.04 -9.48 4.17
C ARG A 109 10.40 -8.81 2.97
N LEU A 110 9.10 -8.59 3.04
CA LEU A 110 8.32 -8.05 1.92
C LEU A 110 8.13 -6.52 2.04
N GLY A 111 7.83 -5.89 0.91
CA GLY A 111 7.32 -4.54 0.89
C GLY A 111 5.81 -4.51 1.09
N VAL A 112 5.30 -3.44 1.65
CA VAL A 112 3.88 -3.13 1.60
C VAL A 112 3.66 -1.75 1.00
N MET A 113 2.60 -1.62 0.22
CA MET A 113 2.21 -0.36 -0.41
C MET A 113 0.69 -0.25 -0.38
N GLY A 114 0.18 0.95 -0.24
CA GLY A 114 -1.27 1.14 -0.30
C GLY A 114 -1.66 2.54 -0.70
N PHE A 115 -2.91 2.67 -1.13
CA PHE A 115 -3.49 3.87 -1.68
C PHE A 115 -4.80 4.20 -0.97
N CYS A 116 -5.04 5.46 -0.64
CA CYS A 116 -6.27 5.90 0.05
C CYS A 116 -6.49 5.08 1.35
N ASN A 117 -7.61 4.36 1.46
CA ASN A 117 -7.83 3.41 2.54
C ASN A 117 -6.69 2.40 2.69
N GLY A 118 -6.17 1.89 1.57
CA GLY A 118 -5.03 0.98 1.55
C GLY A 118 -3.73 1.61 2.08
N GLY A 119 -3.54 2.91 1.94
CA GLY A 119 -2.39 3.63 2.50
C GLY A 119 -2.36 3.57 4.04
N ARG A 120 -3.53 3.74 4.68
CA ARG A 120 -3.67 3.52 6.11
C ARG A 120 -3.44 2.05 6.49
N LEU A 121 -3.98 1.12 5.70
CA LEU A 121 -3.82 -0.31 5.95
C LEU A 121 -2.36 -0.77 5.83
N ALA A 122 -1.59 -0.20 4.89
CA ALA A 122 -0.15 -0.44 4.79
C ALA A 122 0.60 0.04 6.04
N PHE A 123 0.24 1.22 6.57
CA PHE A 123 0.78 1.72 7.83
C PHE A 123 0.42 0.79 9.00
N LEU A 124 -0.84 0.36 9.10
CA LEU A 124 -1.30 -0.56 10.14
C LEU A 124 -0.57 -1.90 10.05
N ALA A 125 -0.44 -2.48 8.84
CA ALA A 125 0.28 -3.73 8.63
C ALA A 125 1.74 -3.63 9.12
N ALA A 126 2.43 -2.51 8.85
CA ALA A 126 3.79 -2.28 9.31
C ALA A 126 3.93 -2.28 10.84
N THR A 127 2.87 -1.94 11.56
CA THR A 127 2.84 -2.01 13.03
C THR A 127 2.48 -3.40 13.56
N ARG A 128 1.72 -4.18 12.80
CA ARG A 128 1.23 -5.50 13.22
C ARG A 128 2.19 -6.62 12.84
N TYR A 129 2.94 -6.45 11.75
CA TYR A 129 3.88 -7.43 11.18
C TYR A 129 5.30 -6.84 11.05
N PRO A 130 5.88 -6.28 12.14
CA PRO A 130 7.14 -5.54 12.05
C PRO A 130 8.33 -6.39 11.62
N HIS A 131 8.29 -7.72 11.86
CA HIS A 131 9.37 -8.64 11.49
C HIS A 131 9.28 -9.14 10.05
N ASP A 132 8.09 -9.05 9.43
CA ASP A 132 7.83 -9.53 8.07
C ASP A 132 8.02 -8.43 7.03
N ILE A 133 7.82 -7.17 7.43
CA ILE A 133 7.85 -6.02 6.53
C ILE A 133 9.21 -5.34 6.54
N GLY A 134 9.80 -5.18 5.35
CA GLY A 134 11.08 -4.52 5.12
C GLY A 134 10.97 -3.06 4.72
N ALA A 135 9.86 -2.66 4.10
CA ALA A 135 9.61 -1.30 3.63
C ALA A 135 8.12 -1.03 3.47
N THR A 136 7.68 0.19 3.77
CA THR A 136 6.26 0.57 3.72
C THR A 136 6.07 1.87 2.95
N ILE A 137 5.15 1.88 1.98
CA ILE A 137 4.74 3.08 1.26
C ILE A 137 3.23 3.31 1.44
N SER A 138 2.87 4.54 1.80
CA SER A 138 1.49 4.99 1.91
C SER A 138 1.27 6.19 1.00
N PHE A 139 0.44 6.01 -0.04
CA PHE A 139 -0.03 7.11 -0.87
C PHE A 139 -1.40 7.57 -0.36
N TYR A 140 -1.48 8.85 -0.07
CA TYR A 140 -2.68 9.54 0.45
C TYR A 140 -3.49 8.68 1.43
N GLY A 141 -2.79 8.02 2.36
CA GLY A 141 -3.38 7.20 3.41
C GLY A 141 -3.92 8.06 4.54
N GLY A 142 -5.21 8.30 4.55
CA GLY A 142 -5.90 9.05 5.59
C GLY A 142 -6.54 8.17 6.65
N GLY A 143 -6.90 8.77 7.80
CA GLY A 143 -7.45 8.07 8.95
C GLY A 143 -6.40 7.35 9.79
N ILE A 144 -5.11 7.67 9.61
CA ILE A 144 -4.06 7.23 10.53
C ILE A 144 -4.30 7.88 11.89
N ASP A 145 -4.65 9.17 11.90
CA ASP A 145 -5.08 9.91 13.08
C ASP A 145 -6.09 10.99 12.71
N ASN A 146 -7.26 10.58 12.24
CA ASN A 146 -8.33 11.49 11.88
C ASN A 146 -9.55 11.31 12.80
N PRO A 147 -9.84 12.26 13.71
CA PRO A 147 -10.99 12.16 14.60
C PRO A 147 -12.33 12.26 13.86
N LYS A 148 -12.33 12.69 12.60
CA LYS A 148 -13.50 12.77 11.70
C LYS A 148 -13.43 11.76 10.57
N ASP A 149 -12.78 10.62 10.80
CA ASP A 149 -12.69 9.57 9.78
C ASP A 149 -14.08 9.11 9.33
N MET A 150 -14.35 9.23 8.03
CA MET A 150 -15.65 8.89 7.44
C MET A 150 -16.03 7.42 7.59
N LEU A 151 -15.06 6.54 7.82
CA LEU A 151 -15.27 5.12 8.10
C LEU A 151 -15.43 4.81 9.60
N GLY A 152 -15.28 5.83 10.46
CA GLY A 152 -15.44 5.70 11.91
C GLY A 152 -14.31 4.93 12.59
N ARG A 153 -13.11 4.91 11.98
CA ARG A 153 -11.95 4.18 12.51
C ARG A 153 -11.25 5.00 13.60
N THR A 154 -10.63 4.31 14.53
CA THR A 154 -9.83 4.94 15.58
C THR A 154 -8.41 5.26 15.11
N SER A 155 -7.74 6.20 15.79
CA SER A 155 -6.32 6.49 15.58
C SER A 155 -5.46 5.24 15.77
N ILE A 156 -4.46 5.10 14.90
CA ILE A 156 -3.46 4.02 14.98
C ILE A 156 -2.07 4.53 15.38
N LEU A 157 -1.93 5.81 15.76
CA LEU A 157 -0.66 6.38 16.18
C LEU A 157 -0.09 5.70 17.44
N GLY A 158 -0.94 5.18 18.33
CA GLY A 158 -0.49 4.40 19.48
C GLY A 158 0.33 3.15 19.11
N ASN A 159 0.26 2.69 17.88
CA ASN A 159 1.04 1.56 17.38
C ASN A 159 2.44 1.96 16.84
N VAL A 160 2.73 3.25 16.67
CA VAL A 160 4.00 3.75 16.10
C VAL A 160 5.24 3.16 16.79
N PRO A 161 5.31 2.94 18.11
CA PRO A 161 6.46 2.31 18.75
C PRO A 161 6.83 0.95 18.16
N ARG A 162 5.86 0.20 17.62
CA ARG A 162 6.06 -1.14 17.04
C ARG A 162 6.69 -1.13 15.64
N LEU A 163 6.70 0.00 14.94
CA LEU A 163 7.27 0.12 13.59
C LEU A 163 8.77 -0.18 13.60
N GLN A 164 9.20 -1.03 12.67
CA GLN A 164 10.61 -1.35 12.41
C GLN A 164 11.02 -1.00 10.99
N ALA A 165 10.12 -1.22 10.02
CA ALA A 165 10.35 -0.89 8.62
C ALA A 165 10.42 0.63 8.40
N PRO A 166 11.27 1.13 7.50
CA PRO A 166 11.19 2.50 7.04
C PRO A 166 9.87 2.77 6.33
N LEU A 167 9.39 4.02 6.42
CA LEU A 167 8.14 4.49 5.85
C LEU A 167 8.39 5.57 4.78
N LEU A 168 7.65 5.48 3.68
CA LEU A 168 7.47 6.58 2.74
C LEU A 168 5.99 6.98 2.74
N LEU A 169 5.70 8.20 3.15
CA LEU A 169 4.36 8.78 3.21
C LEU A 169 4.24 9.85 2.13
N CYS A 170 3.24 9.73 1.25
CA CYS A 170 3.03 10.63 0.11
C CYS A 170 1.63 11.21 0.18
N TYR A 171 1.50 12.53 0.22
CA TYR A 171 0.22 13.25 0.30
C TYR A 171 0.12 14.32 -0.77
N GLY A 172 -1.10 14.71 -1.14
CA GLY A 172 -1.36 15.87 -1.97
C GLY A 172 -1.58 17.13 -1.13
N ALA A 173 -0.99 18.24 -1.51
CA ALA A 173 -1.14 19.52 -0.79
C ALA A 173 -2.57 20.09 -0.84
N GLN A 174 -3.34 19.69 -1.86
CA GLN A 174 -4.75 20.10 -2.05
C GLN A 174 -5.73 18.99 -1.64
N ASP A 175 -5.27 18.00 -0.85
CA ASP A 175 -6.16 16.96 -0.33
C ASP A 175 -7.06 17.52 0.76
N THR A 176 -8.37 17.61 0.47
CA THR A 176 -9.37 18.11 1.42
C THR A 176 -9.85 17.05 2.40
N SER A 177 -9.51 15.77 2.17
CA SER A 177 -9.87 14.65 3.04
C SER A 177 -8.81 14.38 4.10
N ILE A 178 -7.54 14.70 3.79
CA ILE A 178 -6.37 14.48 4.65
C ILE A 178 -5.63 15.81 4.78
N GLY A 179 -5.97 16.55 5.81
CA GLY A 179 -5.44 17.89 6.00
C GLY A 179 -4.06 17.94 6.67
N PRO A 180 -3.43 19.12 6.67
CA PRO A 180 -2.11 19.34 7.26
C PRO A 180 -2.02 18.96 8.75
N ASP A 181 -3.13 19.04 9.49
CA ASP A 181 -3.16 18.66 10.90
C ASP A 181 -2.92 17.16 11.11
N GLU A 182 -3.46 16.29 10.23
CA GLU A 182 -3.18 14.85 10.29
C GLU A 182 -1.72 14.58 9.91
N HIS A 183 -1.20 15.24 8.86
CA HIS A 183 0.22 15.15 8.50
C HIS A 183 1.14 15.52 9.67
N ALA A 184 0.83 16.63 10.36
CA ALA A 184 1.63 17.11 11.48
C ALA A 184 1.65 16.10 12.64
N ARG A 185 0.49 15.56 13.05
CA ARG A 185 0.41 14.58 14.14
C ARG A 185 1.10 13.26 13.79
N VAL A 186 0.98 12.79 12.54
CA VAL A 186 1.68 11.60 12.07
C VAL A 186 3.19 11.81 12.09
N ALA A 187 3.68 12.94 11.55
CA ALA A 187 5.10 13.28 11.54
C ALA A 187 5.66 13.45 12.96
N GLU A 188 4.94 14.13 13.83
CA GLU A 188 5.33 14.30 15.25
C GLU A 188 5.45 12.95 15.95
N SER A 189 4.45 12.07 15.82
CA SER A 189 4.46 10.75 16.45
C SER A 189 5.64 9.89 15.99
N LEU A 190 5.90 9.86 14.68
CA LEU A 190 7.03 9.14 14.10
C LEU A 190 8.38 9.70 14.57
N SER A 191 8.53 11.03 14.61
CA SER A 191 9.75 11.70 15.04
C SER A 191 10.03 11.48 16.53
N ARG A 192 9.01 11.63 17.40
CA ARG A 192 9.14 11.35 18.83
C ARG A 192 9.55 9.91 19.13
N ALA A 193 9.08 8.97 18.31
CA ALA A 193 9.41 7.55 18.43
C ALA A 193 10.72 7.17 17.69
N ASN A 194 11.46 8.15 17.16
CA ASN A 194 12.69 7.96 16.40
C ASN A 194 12.55 6.94 15.25
N LYS A 195 11.45 7.01 14.50
CA LYS A 195 11.21 6.10 13.37
C LYS A 195 11.85 6.61 12.08
N ARG A 196 12.30 5.68 11.24
CA ARG A 196 12.84 6.02 9.92
C ARG A 196 11.68 6.29 8.95
N TYR A 197 11.50 7.52 8.54
CA TYR A 197 10.45 7.87 7.60
C TYR A 197 10.85 9.04 6.68
N THR A 198 10.20 9.08 5.53
CA THR A 198 10.16 10.21 4.62
C THR A 198 8.70 10.59 4.42
N MET A 199 8.37 11.86 4.54
CA MET A 199 7.07 12.41 4.20
C MET A 199 7.24 13.38 3.04
N SER A 200 6.46 13.19 1.98
CA SER A 200 6.45 14.03 0.80
C SER A 200 5.04 14.57 0.57
N VAL A 201 4.92 15.89 0.47
CA VAL A 201 3.65 16.55 0.14
C VAL A 201 3.79 17.14 -1.26
N PHE A 202 3.01 16.62 -2.20
CA PHE A 202 3.06 17.00 -3.60
C PHE A 202 2.23 18.26 -3.84
N PRO A 203 2.79 19.32 -4.42
CA PRO A 203 2.04 20.54 -4.73
C PRO A 203 1.02 20.27 -5.84
N ASP A 204 0.01 21.13 -5.91
CA ASP A 204 -0.97 21.21 -7.00
C ASP A 204 -1.84 19.96 -7.23
N VAL A 205 -1.79 18.98 -6.33
CA VAL A 205 -2.61 17.75 -6.42
C VAL A 205 -3.36 17.47 -5.11
N GLY A 206 -4.52 16.85 -5.26
CA GLY A 206 -5.38 16.45 -4.15
C GLY A 206 -5.35 14.95 -3.88
N HIS A 207 -6.45 14.44 -3.30
CA HIS A 207 -6.63 13.01 -3.03
C HIS A 207 -6.62 12.18 -4.31
N ALA A 208 -6.08 10.96 -4.24
CA ALA A 208 -6.02 9.99 -5.34
C ALA A 208 -5.32 10.49 -6.61
N PHE A 209 -4.28 11.34 -6.47
CA PHE A 209 -3.57 11.91 -7.63
C PHE A 209 -2.88 10.87 -8.52
N MET A 210 -2.61 9.67 -8.01
CA MET A 210 -2.00 8.57 -8.80
C MET A 210 -2.98 7.93 -9.79
N ASP A 211 -4.29 8.15 -9.61
CA ASP A 211 -5.38 7.61 -10.44
C ASP A 211 -6.09 8.72 -11.26
N LYS A 212 -5.63 9.94 -11.18
CA LYS A 212 -6.25 11.07 -11.89
C LYS A 212 -5.42 11.51 -13.09
N ALA A 213 -6.13 12.07 -14.06
CA ALA A 213 -5.53 12.68 -15.25
C ALA A 213 -5.39 14.19 -15.06
N GLY A 214 -4.27 14.72 -15.52
CA GLY A 214 -3.96 16.15 -15.49
C GLY A 214 -2.44 16.38 -15.50
N PRO A 215 -1.98 17.58 -15.90
CA PRO A 215 -0.54 17.86 -15.95
C PRO A 215 0.15 17.85 -14.58
N ALA A 216 -0.54 18.27 -13.51
CA ALA A 216 -0.04 18.23 -12.15
C ALA A 216 0.00 16.78 -11.63
N GLU A 217 -1.08 16.03 -11.83
CA GLU A 217 -1.18 14.62 -11.46
C GLU A 217 -0.15 13.78 -12.20
N ALA A 218 0.08 14.03 -13.48
CA ALA A 218 1.11 13.30 -14.25
C ALA A 218 2.51 13.50 -13.65
N ARG A 219 2.89 14.75 -13.32
CA ARG A 219 4.19 15.05 -12.67
C ARG A 219 4.30 14.41 -11.29
N ALA A 220 3.24 14.49 -10.48
CA ALA A 220 3.21 13.91 -9.15
C ALA A 220 3.30 12.38 -9.22
N THR A 221 2.57 11.75 -10.15
CA THR A 221 2.56 10.31 -10.39
C THR A 221 3.93 9.80 -10.84
N GLU A 222 4.59 10.47 -11.79
CA GLU A 222 5.93 10.13 -12.24
C GLU A 222 6.94 10.19 -11.08
N THR A 223 6.88 11.27 -10.30
CA THR A 223 7.74 11.43 -9.12
C THR A 223 7.45 10.37 -8.07
N GLY A 224 6.18 10.07 -7.78
CA GLY A 224 5.76 9.04 -6.84
C GLY A 224 6.29 7.66 -7.24
N TRP A 225 6.22 7.30 -8.52
CA TRP A 225 6.77 6.02 -9.00
C TRP A 225 8.30 5.97 -8.95
N ARG A 226 8.99 7.07 -9.23
CA ARG A 226 10.45 7.16 -9.05
C ARG A 226 10.85 6.99 -7.59
N MET A 227 10.14 7.63 -6.66
CA MET A 227 10.35 7.46 -5.22
C MET A 227 10.06 6.01 -4.79
N THR A 228 8.98 5.41 -5.28
CA THR A 228 8.62 4.00 -5.03
C THR A 228 9.75 3.06 -5.42
N LYS A 229 10.26 3.20 -6.66
CA LYS A 229 11.37 2.38 -7.17
C LYS A 229 12.59 2.49 -6.26
N ASN A 230 13.04 3.72 -6.00
CA ASN A 230 14.25 3.96 -5.22
C ASN A 230 14.09 3.45 -3.78
N PHE A 231 12.94 3.69 -3.17
CA PHE A 231 12.67 3.28 -1.79
C PHE A 231 12.63 1.76 -1.62
N PHE A 232 11.91 1.05 -2.48
CA PHE A 232 11.87 -0.41 -2.43
C PHE A 232 13.21 -1.04 -2.83
N THR A 233 13.92 -0.49 -3.83
CA THR A 233 15.26 -0.98 -4.19
C THR A 233 16.21 -0.89 -3.01
N ALA A 234 16.27 0.25 -2.34
CA ALA A 234 17.16 0.47 -1.21
C ALA A 234 16.86 -0.42 0.01
N ASN A 235 15.60 -0.84 0.20
CA ASN A 235 15.19 -1.54 1.42
C ASN A 235 14.83 -3.01 1.24
N LEU A 236 14.62 -3.49 0.01
CA LEU A 236 14.20 -4.87 -0.27
C LEU A 236 15.20 -5.65 -1.13
N VAL A 237 16.04 -4.96 -1.92
CA VAL A 237 17.01 -5.63 -2.79
C VAL A 237 18.33 -5.80 -2.03
N LYS A 238 18.76 -7.05 -1.80
CA LYS A 238 20.02 -7.35 -1.12
C LYS A 238 21.21 -6.80 -1.93
N GLY A 239 22.12 -6.11 -1.28
CA GLY A 239 23.34 -5.56 -1.90
C GLY A 239 23.26 -4.07 -2.30
N HIS A 240 22.21 -3.35 -1.91
CA HIS A 240 22.05 -1.90 -2.14
C HIS A 240 22.06 -1.09 -0.83
N ALA A 241 22.52 -1.68 0.28
CA ALA A 241 22.72 -0.97 1.57
C ALA A 241 24.09 -0.30 1.64
#